data_22ef7f29d0611bd8f8e0d45d74c77602
#
_entry.id   22ef7f29d0611bd8f8e0d45d74c77602
#
_cell.length_a   1.000
_cell.length_b   1.000
_cell.length_c   1.000
_cell.angle_alpha   90.00
_cell.angle_beta   90.00
_cell.angle_gamma   90.00
#
_symmetry.space_group_name_H-M   'P 1'
#
loop_
_entity.id
_entity.type
_entity.pdbx_description
1 polymer ?
#
loop_
_entity_poly.entity_id
_entity_poly.type
_entity_poly.pdbx_seq_one_letter_code
_entity_poly.pdbx_strand_id
1 'polypeptide(L)'
;MSKIIVAVLLLIIASVLVNRYFTNRKSAEVNITVGQEYLIENLKNVNVQTTDSGLQYETLVQGDGTVHPKATDRVTVHYHGTLIDGTVFDSSVERGQTISFGLNQVIKGWTEGVQLMVVGDKTRFYIPSKLGYGTQAAGKIPAGSVLIFEVELFGINE
;
A
#
# COMPACT_ATOMS: atom_id res chain seq x y z
N MET A 1 -44.97 14.54 -16.44
CA MET A 1 -43.83 13.87 -17.12
C MET A 1 -42.53 13.99 -16.34
N SER A 2 -42.19 15.12 -15.74
CA SER A 2 -40.88 15.29 -15.08
C SER A 2 -40.63 14.38 -13.86
N LYS A 3 -41.60 14.14 -13.00
CA LYS A 3 -41.46 13.31 -11.78
C LYS A 3 -41.21 11.83 -12.09
N ILE A 4 -41.84 11.30 -13.12
CA ILE A 4 -41.63 9.89 -13.54
C ILE A 4 -40.23 9.70 -14.18
N ILE A 5 -39.82 10.66 -15.01
CA ILE A 5 -38.48 10.63 -15.63
C ILE A 5 -37.39 10.70 -14.54
N VAL A 6 -37.54 11.57 -13.54
CA VAL A 6 -36.60 11.68 -12.42
C VAL A 6 -36.56 10.37 -11.61
N ALA A 7 -37.73 9.76 -11.32
CA ALA A 7 -37.76 8.49 -10.59
C ALA A 7 -37.09 7.35 -11.36
N VAL A 8 -37.30 7.26 -12.68
CA VAL A 8 -36.65 6.26 -13.55
C VAL A 8 -35.11 6.49 -13.59
N LEU A 9 -34.67 7.74 -13.73
CA LEU A 9 -33.24 8.06 -13.69
C LEU A 9 -32.59 7.69 -12.34
N LEU A 10 -33.25 7.96 -11.22
CA LEU A 10 -32.75 7.57 -9.90
C LEU A 10 -32.66 6.05 -9.74
N LEU A 11 -33.63 5.29 -10.27
CA LEU A 11 -33.58 3.82 -10.26
C LEU A 11 -32.43 3.28 -11.12
N ILE A 12 -32.18 3.87 -12.28
CA ILE A 12 -31.06 3.48 -13.15
C ILE A 12 -29.74 3.79 -12.43
N ILE A 13 -29.60 4.98 -11.87
CA ILE A 13 -28.38 5.35 -11.12
C ILE A 13 -28.18 4.40 -9.93
N ALA A 14 -29.22 4.11 -9.17
CA ALA A 14 -29.14 3.17 -8.05
C ALA A 14 -28.73 1.76 -8.51
N SER A 15 -29.29 1.26 -9.60
CA SER A 15 -28.92 -0.06 -10.15
C SER A 15 -27.48 -0.11 -10.64
N VAL A 16 -27.00 0.95 -11.27
CA VAL A 16 -25.60 1.07 -11.71
C VAL A 16 -24.64 1.11 -10.50
N LEU A 17 -24.97 1.87 -9.47
CA LEU A 17 -24.18 1.95 -8.25
C LEU A 17 -24.11 0.61 -7.52
N VAL A 18 -25.25 -0.07 -7.39
CA VAL A 18 -25.35 -1.40 -6.78
C VAL A 18 -24.52 -2.42 -7.59
N ASN A 19 -24.66 -2.46 -8.92
CA ASN A 19 -23.88 -3.34 -9.75
C ASN A 19 -22.37 -3.05 -9.65
N ARG A 20 -21.99 -1.78 -9.68
CA ARG A 20 -20.59 -1.36 -9.50
C ARG A 20 -20.03 -1.77 -8.13
N TYR A 21 -20.85 -1.65 -7.06
CA TYR A 21 -20.47 -2.09 -5.72
C TYR A 21 -20.17 -3.59 -5.68
N PHE A 22 -21.08 -4.43 -6.21
CA PHE A 22 -20.89 -5.88 -6.22
C PHE A 22 -19.72 -6.32 -7.11
N THR A 23 -19.54 -5.68 -8.26
CA THR A 23 -18.40 -5.97 -9.15
C THR A 23 -17.07 -5.63 -8.50
N ASN A 24 -16.97 -4.45 -7.87
CA ASN A 24 -15.76 -4.04 -7.16
C ASN A 24 -15.45 -4.97 -5.98
N ARG A 25 -16.46 -5.39 -5.23
CA ARG A 25 -16.29 -6.31 -4.12
C ARG A 25 -15.77 -7.67 -4.58
N LYS A 26 -16.33 -8.23 -5.64
CA LYS A 26 -15.86 -9.49 -6.24
C LYS A 26 -14.43 -9.38 -6.74
N SER A 27 -14.08 -8.28 -7.38
CA SER A 27 -12.70 -8.02 -7.83
C SER A 27 -11.73 -7.91 -6.64
N ALA A 28 -12.14 -7.27 -5.55
CA ALA A 28 -11.35 -7.19 -4.33
C ALA A 28 -11.07 -8.56 -3.73
N GLU A 29 -12.09 -9.43 -3.65
CA GLU A 29 -11.95 -10.80 -3.12
C GLU A 29 -10.95 -11.63 -3.95
N VAL A 30 -11.01 -11.53 -5.27
CA VAL A 30 -10.06 -12.19 -6.18
C VAL A 30 -8.64 -11.67 -5.93
N ASN A 31 -8.45 -10.34 -5.89
CA ASN A 31 -7.14 -9.74 -5.67
C ASN A 31 -6.57 -10.09 -4.29
N ILE A 32 -7.41 -10.17 -3.25
CA ILE A 32 -6.99 -10.61 -1.91
C ILE A 32 -6.48 -12.04 -1.95
N THR A 33 -7.20 -12.95 -2.64
CA THR A 33 -6.80 -14.36 -2.76
C THR A 33 -5.46 -14.48 -3.48
N VAL A 34 -5.33 -13.85 -4.65
CA VAL A 34 -4.09 -13.84 -5.44
C VAL A 34 -2.94 -13.21 -4.63
N GLY A 35 -3.24 -12.13 -3.89
CA GLY A 35 -2.26 -11.47 -3.01
C GLY A 35 -1.80 -12.36 -1.86
N GLN A 36 -2.70 -13.15 -1.27
CA GLN A 36 -2.34 -14.12 -0.23
C GLN A 36 -1.43 -15.22 -0.76
N GLU A 37 -1.74 -15.78 -1.93
CA GLU A 37 -0.90 -16.77 -2.60
C GLU A 37 0.49 -16.21 -2.89
N TYR A 38 0.57 -14.98 -3.40
CA TYR A 38 1.83 -14.28 -3.61
C TYR A 38 2.65 -14.14 -2.33
N LEU A 39 2.03 -13.70 -1.22
CA LEU A 39 2.71 -13.52 0.06
C LEU A 39 3.19 -14.85 0.67
N ILE A 40 2.43 -15.94 0.50
CA ILE A 40 2.85 -17.28 0.93
C ILE A 40 4.08 -17.72 0.13
N GLU A 41 4.08 -17.54 -1.16
CA GLU A 41 5.24 -17.87 -2.03
C GLU A 41 6.46 -17.03 -1.69
N ASN A 42 6.25 -15.73 -1.42
CA ASN A 42 7.31 -14.79 -1.08
C ASN A 42 8.08 -15.18 0.20
N LEU A 43 7.42 -15.82 1.17
CA LEU A 43 8.07 -16.32 2.40
C LEU A 43 9.05 -17.48 2.16
N LYS A 44 9.09 -18.07 0.98
CA LYS A 44 10.13 -19.05 0.63
C LYS A 44 11.49 -18.39 0.39
N ASN A 45 11.50 -17.08 0.15
CA ASN A 45 12.74 -16.31 0.11
C ASN A 45 13.28 -16.13 1.54
N VAL A 46 14.47 -16.68 1.78
CA VAL A 46 15.12 -16.68 3.11
C VAL A 46 15.42 -15.28 3.66
N ASN A 47 15.46 -14.27 2.81
CA ASN A 47 15.71 -12.88 3.21
C ASN A 47 14.43 -12.15 3.64
N VAL A 48 13.25 -12.72 3.34
CA VAL A 48 11.97 -12.12 3.68
C VAL A 48 11.59 -12.49 5.10
N GLN A 49 11.29 -11.49 5.90
CA GLN A 49 10.78 -11.60 7.25
C GLN A 49 9.31 -11.20 7.30
N THR A 50 8.59 -11.65 8.32
CA THR A 50 7.18 -11.28 8.53
C THR A 50 6.96 -10.84 9.97
N THR A 51 6.09 -9.85 10.15
CA THR A 51 5.62 -9.40 11.46
C THR A 51 4.30 -10.08 11.84
N ASP A 52 3.88 -9.94 13.10
CA ASP A 52 2.62 -10.50 13.60
C ASP A 52 1.38 -9.97 12.84
N SER A 53 1.45 -8.77 12.29
CA SER A 53 0.37 -8.20 11.46
C SER A 53 0.26 -8.84 10.08
N GLY A 54 1.32 -9.54 9.64
CA GLY A 54 1.46 -10.12 8.31
C GLY A 54 2.14 -9.19 7.31
N LEU A 55 2.71 -8.06 7.76
CA LEU A 55 3.63 -7.27 6.95
C LEU A 55 4.88 -8.12 6.66
N GLN A 56 5.29 -8.20 5.39
CA GLN A 56 6.55 -8.81 5.02
C GLN A 56 7.54 -7.76 4.58
N TYR A 57 8.83 -8.01 4.84
CA TYR A 57 9.89 -7.09 4.48
C TYR A 57 11.23 -7.79 4.29
N GLU A 58 12.10 -7.19 3.50
CA GLU A 58 13.51 -7.55 3.36
C GLU A 58 14.38 -6.30 3.33
N THR A 59 15.48 -6.31 4.04
CA THR A 59 16.47 -5.23 4.01
C THR A 59 17.35 -5.39 2.79
N LEU A 60 17.29 -4.43 1.86
CA LEU A 60 18.08 -4.41 0.64
C LEU A 60 19.45 -3.76 0.85
N VAL A 61 19.47 -2.70 1.67
CA VAL A 61 20.69 -2.00 2.10
C VAL A 61 20.56 -1.71 3.57
N GLN A 62 21.56 -2.07 4.34
CA GLN A 62 21.65 -1.76 5.76
C GLN A 62 22.29 -0.39 5.94
N GLY A 63 21.59 0.53 6.59
CA GLY A 63 22.11 1.83 7.01
C GLY A 63 22.99 1.75 8.26
N ASP A 64 23.61 2.84 8.58
CA ASP A 64 24.45 3.02 9.77
C ASP A 64 23.75 3.80 10.90
N GLY A 65 22.51 4.21 10.69
CA GLY A 65 21.68 4.84 11.71
C GLY A 65 21.44 3.94 12.91
N THR A 66 21.17 4.54 14.07
CA THR A 66 20.93 3.82 15.33
C THR A 66 19.56 4.12 15.92
N VAL A 67 18.81 5.04 15.32
CA VAL A 67 17.51 5.50 15.81
C VAL A 67 16.43 5.04 14.87
N HIS A 68 15.42 4.37 15.41
CA HIS A 68 14.21 4.00 14.69
C HIS A 68 13.15 5.11 14.80
N PRO A 69 12.41 5.42 13.72
CA PRO A 69 11.30 6.35 13.81
C PRO A 69 10.21 5.82 14.74
N LYS A 70 9.51 6.73 15.39
CA LYS A 70 8.29 6.45 16.14
C LYS A 70 7.06 6.70 15.24
N ALA A 71 5.93 6.10 15.60
CA ALA A 71 4.68 6.26 14.84
C ALA A 71 4.22 7.73 14.65
N THR A 72 4.66 8.64 15.53
CA THR A 72 4.34 10.08 15.49
C THR A 72 5.40 10.92 14.80
N ASP A 73 6.51 10.32 14.40
CA ASP A 73 7.62 11.05 13.78
C ASP A 73 7.32 11.40 12.31
N ARG A 74 7.98 12.45 11.86
CA ARG A 74 8.04 12.83 10.45
C ARG A 74 9.27 12.18 9.83
N VAL A 75 9.11 11.54 8.68
CA VAL A 75 10.21 10.89 7.96
C VAL A 75 10.38 11.47 6.57
N THR A 76 11.62 11.48 6.09
CA THR A 76 12.01 11.87 4.73
C THR A 76 12.51 10.64 4.00
N VAL A 77 11.87 10.29 2.87
CA VAL A 77 12.13 9.06 2.14
C VAL A 77 12.18 9.26 0.63
N HIS A 78 12.85 8.33 -0.07
CA HIS A 78 12.50 7.94 -1.43
C HIS A 78 11.72 6.63 -1.38
N TYR A 79 10.78 6.47 -2.31
CA TYR A 79 10.05 5.21 -2.48
C TYR A 79 9.71 4.93 -3.94
N HIS A 80 9.56 3.65 -4.24
CA HIS A 80 9.05 3.15 -5.50
C HIS A 80 7.99 2.08 -5.22
N GLY A 81 6.76 2.33 -5.62
CA GLY A 81 5.60 1.49 -5.33
C GLY A 81 5.09 0.76 -6.57
N THR A 82 4.97 -0.57 -6.47
CA THR A 82 4.48 -1.45 -7.53
C THR A 82 3.40 -2.40 -7.04
N LEU A 83 2.56 -2.85 -7.96
CA LEU A 83 1.69 -4.01 -7.77
C LEU A 83 2.50 -5.30 -7.98
N ILE A 84 1.90 -6.46 -7.64
CA ILE A 84 2.53 -7.78 -7.82
C ILE A 84 2.84 -8.13 -9.28
N ASP A 85 2.17 -7.52 -10.25
CA ASP A 85 2.42 -7.65 -11.68
C ASP A 85 3.52 -6.71 -12.21
N GLY A 86 4.12 -5.90 -11.32
CA GLY A 86 5.15 -4.92 -11.66
C GLY A 86 4.64 -3.56 -12.10
N THR A 87 3.33 -3.35 -12.17
CA THR A 87 2.74 -2.05 -12.51
C THR A 87 3.14 -1.00 -11.46
N VAL A 88 3.83 0.06 -11.89
CA VAL A 88 4.18 1.19 -11.02
C VAL A 88 2.94 2.04 -10.77
N PHE A 89 2.55 2.22 -9.52
CA PHE A 89 1.42 3.08 -9.16
C PHE A 89 1.84 4.44 -8.59
N ASP A 90 3.03 4.51 -7.98
CA ASP A 90 3.60 5.76 -7.48
C ASP A 90 5.11 5.61 -7.22
N SER A 91 5.89 6.68 -7.49
CA SER A 91 7.33 6.66 -7.30
C SER A 91 7.90 8.05 -7.10
N SER A 92 8.45 8.33 -5.94
CA SER A 92 9.22 9.56 -5.69
C SER A 92 10.58 9.54 -6.39
N VAL A 93 11.12 8.33 -6.64
CA VAL A 93 12.37 8.13 -7.39
C VAL A 93 12.21 8.60 -8.84
N GLU A 94 11.10 8.22 -9.50
CA GLU A 94 10.81 8.67 -10.88
C GLU A 94 10.57 10.18 -10.95
N ARG A 95 10.03 10.79 -9.89
CA ARG A 95 9.89 12.25 -9.79
C ARG A 95 11.20 12.97 -9.47
N GLY A 96 12.24 12.25 -9.06
CA GLY A 96 13.55 12.81 -8.72
C GLY A 96 13.56 13.66 -7.44
N GLN A 97 12.58 13.49 -6.55
CA GLN A 97 12.43 14.28 -5.34
C GLN A 97 11.96 13.44 -4.17
N THR A 98 12.68 13.54 -3.04
CA THR A 98 12.25 12.94 -1.77
C THR A 98 10.95 13.56 -1.28
N ILE A 99 10.24 12.84 -0.43
CA ILE A 99 9.02 13.31 0.21
C ILE A 99 9.11 13.14 1.73
N SER A 100 8.49 14.06 2.47
CA SER A 100 8.43 14.02 3.94
C SER A 100 6.98 14.01 4.41
N PHE A 101 6.66 13.10 5.33
CA PHE A 101 5.32 12.99 5.91
C PHE A 101 5.38 12.38 7.32
N GLY A 102 4.30 12.58 8.09
CA GLY A 102 4.12 11.93 9.39
C GLY A 102 3.73 10.46 9.22
N LEU A 103 4.37 9.57 9.98
CA LEU A 103 4.07 8.13 9.93
C LEU A 103 2.65 7.78 10.38
N ASN A 104 1.98 8.64 11.13
CA ASN A 104 0.57 8.49 11.52
C ASN A 104 -0.43 8.93 10.43
N GLN A 105 0.05 9.41 9.28
CA GLN A 105 -0.77 9.95 8.19
C GLN A 105 -0.73 9.08 6.92
N VAL A 106 -0.14 7.90 6.99
CA VAL A 106 0.05 6.97 5.86
C VAL A 106 -0.65 5.65 6.12
N ILE A 107 -0.64 4.74 5.14
CA ILE A 107 -1.21 3.39 5.29
C ILE A 107 -0.52 2.63 6.44
N LYS A 108 -1.25 1.72 7.07
CA LYS A 108 -0.78 0.98 8.27
C LYS A 108 0.53 0.24 8.03
N GLY A 109 0.71 -0.35 6.85
CA GLY A 109 1.94 -1.05 6.49
C GLY A 109 3.17 -0.13 6.50
N TRP A 110 3.02 1.14 6.13
CA TRP A 110 4.09 2.13 6.23
C TRP A 110 4.33 2.57 7.67
N THR A 111 3.27 2.87 8.43
CA THR A 111 3.39 3.23 9.84
C THR A 111 4.15 2.17 10.61
N GLU A 112 3.85 0.89 10.38
CA GLU A 112 4.54 -0.22 11.03
C GLU A 112 5.94 -0.42 10.46
N GLY A 113 6.06 -0.55 9.13
CA GLY A 113 7.29 -0.96 8.46
C GLY A 113 8.44 0.04 8.60
N VAL A 114 8.16 1.34 8.45
CA VAL A 114 9.22 2.36 8.53
C VAL A 114 9.79 2.46 9.96
N GLN A 115 9.04 2.11 10.99
CA GLN A 115 9.56 2.01 12.37
C GLN A 115 10.59 0.90 12.56
N LEU A 116 10.69 -0.07 11.62
CA LEU A 116 11.72 -1.11 11.62
C LEU A 116 13.04 -0.63 11.01
N MET A 117 13.03 0.49 10.29
CA MET A 117 14.18 1.05 9.58
C MET A 117 15.00 2.00 10.47
N VAL A 118 16.25 2.20 10.07
CA VAL A 118 17.10 3.30 10.52
C VAL A 118 17.49 4.16 9.32
N VAL A 119 18.00 5.38 9.57
CA VAL A 119 18.49 6.25 8.48
C VAL A 119 19.61 5.53 7.70
N GLY A 120 19.53 5.58 6.39
CA GLY A 120 20.41 4.88 5.46
C GLY A 120 19.91 3.50 5.01
N ASP A 121 18.90 2.93 5.68
CA ASP A 121 18.28 1.68 5.23
C ASP A 121 17.56 1.88 3.90
N LYS A 122 17.63 0.85 3.05
CA LYS A 122 16.70 0.60 1.96
C LYS A 122 16.01 -0.74 2.20
N THR A 123 14.70 -0.70 2.35
CA THR A 123 13.88 -1.88 2.68
C THR A 123 12.78 -2.06 1.65
N ARG A 124 12.54 -3.29 1.26
CA ARG A 124 11.37 -3.66 0.45
C ARG A 124 10.29 -4.22 1.36
N PHE A 125 9.13 -3.59 1.30
CA PHE A 125 7.93 -4.01 2.02
C PHE A 125 6.94 -4.66 1.06
N TYR A 126 6.31 -5.75 1.52
CA TYR A 126 5.20 -6.42 0.85
C TYR A 126 3.99 -6.29 1.78
N ILE A 127 3.09 -5.40 1.42
CA ILE A 127 2.01 -4.94 2.29
C ILE A 127 0.71 -5.63 1.88
N PRO A 128 0.15 -6.53 2.70
CA PRO A 128 -1.15 -7.11 2.43
C PRO A 128 -2.24 -6.03 2.40
N SER A 129 -3.29 -6.24 1.64
CA SER A 129 -4.35 -5.24 1.45
C SER A 129 -4.92 -4.69 2.76
N LYS A 130 -5.05 -5.51 3.80
CA LYS A 130 -5.54 -5.10 5.14
C LYS A 130 -4.66 -4.02 5.82
N LEU A 131 -3.38 -3.94 5.45
CA LEU A 131 -2.43 -2.91 5.92
C LEU A 131 -2.22 -1.79 4.89
N GLY A 132 -2.85 -1.89 3.74
CA GLY A 132 -2.88 -0.90 2.67
C GLY A 132 -4.24 -0.24 2.51
N TYR A 133 -4.85 -0.39 1.34
CA TYR A 133 -6.14 0.23 1.00
C TYR A 133 -7.36 -0.70 1.18
N GLY A 134 -7.14 -1.93 1.68
CA GLY A 134 -8.21 -2.90 1.95
C GLY A 134 -8.98 -3.26 0.68
N THR A 135 -10.30 -3.23 0.78
CA THR A 135 -11.23 -3.49 -0.34
C THR A 135 -11.58 -2.24 -1.14
N GLN A 136 -10.86 -1.14 -0.95
CA GLN A 136 -11.04 0.11 -1.70
C GLN A 136 -9.97 0.21 -2.80
N ALA A 137 -10.37 0.73 -3.95
CA ALA A 137 -9.44 1.13 -5.00
C ALA A 137 -8.87 2.52 -4.68
N ALA A 138 -7.61 2.78 -5.02
CA ALA A 138 -6.94 4.07 -4.83
C ALA A 138 -6.08 4.41 -6.05
N GLY A 139 -6.54 5.35 -6.87
CA GLY A 139 -5.86 5.73 -8.11
C GLY A 139 -5.64 4.52 -9.03
N LYS A 140 -4.39 4.19 -9.31
CA LYS A 140 -3.99 3.02 -10.12
C LYS A 140 -4.01 1.69 -9.36
N ILE A 141 -4.30 1.72 -8.05
CA ILE A 141 -4.30 0.54 -7.19
C ILE A 141 -5.70 -0.08 -7.19
N PRO A 142 -5.87 -1.30 -7.72
CA PRO A 142 -7.15 -2.01 -7.63
C PRO A 142 -7.49 -2.37 -6.18
N ALA A 143 -8.79 -2.52 -5.89
CA ALA A 143 -9.25 -2.98 -4.60
C ALA A 143 -8.68 -4.36 -4.25
N GLY A 144 -8.26 -4.56 -3.00
CA GLY A 144 -7.72 -5.83 -2.52
C GLY A 144 -6.27 -6.12 -2.88
N SER A 145 -5.54 -5.15 -3.45
CA SER A 145 -4.16 -5.34 -3.90
C SER A 145 -3.16 -5.47 -2.76
N VAL A 146 -2.18 -6.36 -2.94
CA VAL A 146 -0.90 -6.31 -2.24
C VAL A 146 -0.08 -5.17 -2.84
N LEU A 147 0.60 -4.40 -2.00
CA LEU A 147 1.47 -3.31 -2.42
C LEU A 147 2.92 -3.68 -2.14
N ILE A 148 3.80 -3.44 -3.10
CA ILE A 148 5.24 -3.64 -2.94
C ILE A 148 5.89 -2.25 -2.96
N PHE A 149 6.63 -1.92 -1.91
CA PHE A 149 7.36 -0.65 -1.82
C PHE A 149 8.83 -0.90 -1.54
N GLU A 150 9.70 -0.35 -2.37
CA GLU A 150 11.08 -0.11 -1.96
C GLU A 150 11.15 1.28 -1.34
N VAL A 151 11.60 1.35 -0.09
CA VAL A 151 11.68 2.59 0.69
C VAL A 151 13.11 2.79 1.15
N GLU A 152 13.64 3.99 0.93
CA GLU A 152 14.95 4.42 1.45
C GLU A 152 14.71 5.57 2.42
N LEU A 153 15.21 5.43 3.66
CA LEU A 153 15.01 6.39 4.74
C LEU A 153 16.20 7.34 4.85
N PHE A 154 15.96 8.63 4.61
CA PHE A 154 16.99 9.68 4.63
C PHE A 154 17.02 10.47 5.93
N GLY A 155 15.87 10.68 6.57
CA GLY A 155 15.82 11.52 7.78
C GLY A 155 14.61 11.25 8.65
N ILE A 156 14.74 11.62 9.93
CA ILE A 156 13.71 11.54 10.97
C ILE A 156 13.63 12.91 11.63
N ASN A 157 12.45 13.56 11.56
CA ASN A 157 12.17 14.88 12.15
C ASN A 157 13.08 16.01 11.65
N GLU A 158 13.51 15.92 10.41
CA GLU A 158 14.30 16.94 9.69
C GLU A 158 13.45 17.79 8.76
#